data_fe603f62482ce2f8dfea83264ef78ecd
#
_entry.id   fe603f62482ce2f8dfea83264ef78ecd
#
_cell.length_a   1.000
_cell.length_b   1.000
_cell.length_c   1.000
_cell.angle_alpha   90.00
_cell.angle_beta   90.00
_cell.angle_gamma   90.00
#
_symmetry.space_group_name_H-M   'P 1'
#
loop_
_entity.id
_entity.type
_entity.pdbx_description
1 polymer ?
#
loop_
_entity_poly.entity_id
_entity_poly.type
_entity_poly.pdbx_seq_one_letter_code
_entity_poly.pdbx_strand_id
1 'polypeptide(L)'
;MIDEAALRRIESRPAVLREQLEHLLDVEPRTNVTLQLLPFEAGFHPGLYGSFMLMGFPEPNPDVVWVENLTNSVYFEGSDDVGRYTEVFDHLRATALGPPETRSRIKDMLKELQE
;
A
#
# COMPACT_ATOMS: atom_id res chain seq x y z
N MET A 1 -0.64 -2.62 0.56
CA MET A 1 0.20 -2.11 -0.54
C MET A 1 0.70 -0.72 -0.21
N ILE A 2 1.97 -0.44 -0.51
CA ILE A 2 2.60 0.85 -0.22
C ILE A 2 3.29 1.36 -1.49
N ASP A 3 3.07 2.64 -1.81
CA ASP A 3 3.78 3.31 -2.89
C ASP A 3 5.20 3.68 -2.41
N GLU A 4 6.20 3.43 -3.23
CA GLU A 4 7.59 3.78 -2.92
C GLU A 4 7.73 5.27 -2.61
N ALA A 5 6.98 6.13 -3.30
CA ALA A 5 7.00 7.57 -3.06
C ALA A 5 6.65 7.92 -1.61
N ALA A 6 5.75 7.19 -0.98
CA ALA A 6 5.38 7.43 0.41
C ALA A 6 6.56 7.20 1.35
N LEU A 7 7.37 6.17 1.10
CA LEU A 7 8.56 5.90 1.90
C LEU A 7 9.68 6.91 1.61
N ARG A 8 9.89 7.26 0.34
CA ARG A 8 10.94 8.21 -0.05
C ARG A 8 10.70 9.61 0.52
N ARG A 9 9.44 10.00 0.71
CA ARG A 9 9.12 11.29 1.33
C ARG A 9 9.59 11.39 2.78
N ILE A 10 9.78 10.25 3.46
CA ILE A 10 10.23 10.22 4.85
C ILE A 10 11.77 10.28 4.94
N GLU A 11 12.49 10.30 3.82
CA GLU A 11 13.95 10.39 3.81
C GLU A 11 14.49 11.65 4.51
N SER A 12 13.68 12.70 4.58
CA SER A 12 14.02 13.90 5.34
C SER A 12 14.12 13.66 6.86
N ARG A 13 13.59 12.52 7.33
CA ARG A 13 13.65 12.10 8.73
C ARG A 13 14.17 10.65 8.79
N PRO A 14 15.48 10.46 8.66
CA PRO A 14 16.05 9.10 8.54
C PRO A 14 15.71 8.16 9.70
N ALA A 15 15.63 8.67 10.92
CA ALA A 15 15.29 7.83 12.08
C ALA A 15 13.86 7.32 12.00
N VAL A 16 12.93 8.15 11.54
CA VAL A 16 11.52 7.77 11.37
C VAL A 16 11.40 6.73 10.24
N LEU A 17 12.08 6.97 9.12
CA LEU A 17 12.07 6.03 8.01
C LEU A 17 12.63 4.68 8.41
N ARG A 18 13.73 4.67 9.18
CA ARG A 18 14.33 3.42 9.66
C ARG A 18 13.33 2.61 10.50
N GLU A 19 12.69 3.25 11.46
CA GLU A 19 11.69 2.58 12.30
C GLU A 19 10.55 2.02 11.47
N GLN A 20 10.08 2.78 10.48
CA GLN A 20 8.99 2.33 9.61
C GLN A 20 9.40 1.14 8.76
N LEU A 21 10.59 1.16 8.16
CA LEU A 21 11.08 0.05 7.36
C LEU A 21 11.28 -1.21 8.20
N GLU A 22 11.84 -1.07 9.39
CA GLU A 22 12.01 -2.19 10.32
C GLU A 22 10.66 -2.78 10.73
N HIS A 23 9.68 -1.92 10.99
CA HIS A 23 8.32 -2.35 11.30
C HIS A 23 7.70 -3.15 10.14
N LEU A 24 7.87 -2.69 8.91
CA LEU A 24 7.37 -3.40 7.74
C LEU A 24 8.00 -4.80 7.62
N LEU A 25 9.29 -4.92 7.89
CA LEU A 25 9.96 -6.22 7.89
C LEU A 25 9.47 -7.14 9.00
N ASP A 26 9.05 -6.59 10.14
CA ASP A 26 8.48 -7.38 11.23
C ASP A 26 7.06 -7.87 10.92
N VAL A 27 6.30 -7.08 10.17
CA VAL A 27 4.90 -7.39 9.83
C VAL A 27 4.81 -8.34 8.63
N GLU A 28 5.73 -8.19 7.67
CA GLU A 28 5.69 -8.91 6.40
C GLU A 28 5.62 -10.44 6.54
N PRO A 29 6.36 -11.08 7.48
CA PRO A 29 6.31 -12.55 7.59
C PRO A 29 5.00 -13.13 8.12
N ARG A 30 4.11 -12.29 8.65
CA ARG A 30 2.84 -12.77 9.20
C ARG A 30 1.98 -13.40 8.12
N THR A 31 1.38 -14.57 8.42
CA THR A 31 0.62 -15.34 7.45
C THR A 31 -0.64 -14.64 6.96
N ASN A 32 -1.17 -13.71 7.76
CA ASN A 32 -2.38 -12.94 7.42
C ASN A 32 -2.07 -11.58 6.78
N VAL A 33 -0.81 -11.32 6.42
CA VAL A 33 -0.39 -10.07 5.81
C VAL A 33 0.31 -10.36 4.49
N THR A 34 -0.05 -9.61 3.45
CA THR A 34 0.67 -9.62 2.19
C THR A 34 1.14 -8.19 1.92
N LEU A 35 2.45 -7.97 1.95
CA LEU A 35 3.05 -6.67 1.73
C LEU A 35 3.60 -6.60 0.31
N GLN A 36 3.17 -5.60 -0.44
CA GLN A 36 3.67 -5.31 -1.79
C GLN A 36 4.02 -3.84 -1.91
N LEU A 37 5.20 -3.55 -2.44
CA LEU A 37 5.65 -2.21 -2.75
C LEU A 37 5.35 -1.89 -4.19
N LEU A 38 4.77 -0.72 -4.43
CA LEU A 38 4.56 -0.20 -5.78
C LEU A 38 5.76 0.69 -6.11
N PRO A 39 6.71 0.23 -6.95
CA PRO A 39 7.96 0.95 -7.17
C PRO A 39 7.77 2.09 -8.17
N PHE A 40 8.71 3.02 -8.19
CA PHE A 40 8.71 4.12 -9.17
C PHE A 40 8.71 3.61 -10.61
N GLU A 41 9.31 2.46 -10.86
CA GLU A 41 9.35 1.85 -12.20
C GLU A 41 7.96 1.52 -12.75
N ALA A 42 6.94 1.43 -11.88
CA ALA A 42 5.57 1.23 -12.31
C ALA A 42 5.00 2.43 -13.08
N GLY A 43 5.61 3.63 -12.92
CA GLY A 43 5.17 4.82 -13.61
C GLY A 43 3.82 5.34 -13.12
N PHE A 44 3.04 5.91 -14.03
CA PHE A 44 1.69 6.36 -13.71
C PHE A 44 0.77 5.17 -13.48
N HIS A 45 -0.06 5.28 -12.44
CA HIS A 45 -1.01 4.23 -12.07
C HIS A 45 -2.25 4.83 -11.40
N PRO A 46 -3.37 4.08 -11.35
CA PRO A 46 -4.62 4.60 -10.76
C PRO A 46 -4.50 5.01 -9.29
N GLY A 47 -3.56 4.42 -8.54
CA GLY A 47 -3.32 4.75 -7.13
C GLY A 47 -2.81 6.17 -6.91
N LEU A 48 -2.38 6.90 -7.96
CA LEU A 48 -1.95 8.29 -7.83
C LEU A 48 -3.10 9.23 -7.44
N TYR A 49 -4.35 8.81 -7.61
CA TYR A 49 -5.51 9.59 -7.18
C TYR A 49 -5.73 9.58 -5.67
N GLY A 50 -4.95 8.82 -4.92
CA GLY A 50 -5.00 8.81 -3.46
C GLY A 50 -5.13 7.42 -2.87
N SER A 51 -5.08 7.37 -1.55
CA SER A 51 -5.19 6.11 -0.79
C SER A 51 -6.64 5.68 -0.64
N PHE A 52 -6.86 4.38 -0.64
CA PHE A 52 -8.17 3.81 -0.34
C PHE A 52 -8.00 2.48 0.40
N MET A 53 -9.06 2.06 1.06
CA MET A 53 -9.10 0.78 1.78
C MET A 53 -10.32 -0.01 1.30
N LEU A 54 -10.06 -1.24 0.87
CA LEU A 54 -11.11 -2.20 0.54
C LEU A 54 -11.34 -3.10 1.75
N MET A 55 -12.57 -3.12 2.25
CA MET A 55 -12.94 -3.94 3.39
C MET A 55 -13.97 -4.97 2.95
N GLY A 56 -13.61 -6.26 3.07
CA GLY A 56 -14.50 -7.35 2.77
C GLY A 56 -15.14 -7.88 4.05
N PHE A 57 -16.42 -8.23 3.95
CA PHE A 57 -17.18 -8.79 5.07
C PHE A 57 -17.87 -10.08 4.65
N PRO A 58 -18.19 -10.98 5.60
CA PRO A 58 -18.93 -12.19 5.28
C PRO A 58 -20.34 -11.87 4.75
N GLU A 59 -20.80 -12.67 3.80
CA GLU A 59 -22.18 -12.60 3.33
C GLU A 59 -23.17 -12.65 4.53
N PRO A 60 -24.28 -11.89 4.51
CA PRO A 60 -24.78 -11.03 3.42
C PRO A 60 -24.32 -9.58 3.48
N ASN A 61 -23.34 -9.24 4.32
CA ASN A 61 -22.86 -7.87 4.47
C ASN A 61 -22.11 -7.42 3.20
N PRO A 62 -22.31 -6.18 2.74
CA PRO A 62 -21.61 -5.69 1.56
C PRO A 62 -20.16 -5.37 1.87
N ASP A 63 -19.31 -5.44 0.84
CA ASP A 63 -17.96 -4.91 0.92
C ASP A 63 -18.02 -3.38 0.93
N VAL A 64 -17.02 -2.75 1.53
CA VAL A 64 -16.98 -1.30 1.72
C VAL A 64 -15.64 -0.77 1.24
N VAL A 65 -15.66 0.36 0.55
CA VAL A 65 -14.46 1.14 0.22
C VAL A 65 -14.45 2.38 1.09
N TRP A 66 -13.32 2.62 1.75
CA TRP A 66 -13.10 3.82 2.54
C TRP A 66 -12.02 4.68 1.90
N VAL A 67 -12.33 5.95 1.66
CA VAL A 67 -11.41 6.93 1.09
C VAL A 67 -11.30 8.09 2.07
N GLU A 68 -10.08 8.40 2.50
CA GLU A 68 -9.82 9.50 3.41
C GLU A 68 -9.32 10.72 2.64
N ASN A 69 -10.01 11.85 2.82
CA ASN A 69 -9.60 13.15 2.31
C ASN A 69 -9.00 13.99 3.44
N LEU A 70 -8.49 15.18 3.10
CA LEU A 70 -7.86 16.06 4.08
C LEU A 70 -8.80 16.44 5.24
N THR A 71 -10.06 16.67 4.94
CA THR A 71 -11.04 17.17 5.93
C THR A 71 -12.19 16.23 6.22
N ASN A 72 -12.33 15.14 5.48
CA ASN A 72 -13.43 14.17 5.68
C ASN A 72 -13.04 12.79 5.17
N SER A 73 -13.93 11.83 5.39
CA SER A 73 -13.83 10.47 4.86
C SER A 73 -15.10 10.14 4.09
N VAL A 74 -14.98 9.30 3.08
CA VAL A 74 -16.10 8.85 2.27
C VAL A 74 -16.14 7.31 2.27
N TYR A 75 -17.34 6.76 2.46
CA TYR A 75 -17.58 5.31 2.37
C TYR A 75 -18.44 5.02 1.16
N PHE A 76 -18.03 4.02 0.39
CA PHE A 76 -18.81 3.51 -0.74
C PHE A 76 -19.22 2.07 -0.45
N GLU A 77 -20.52 1.77 -0.56
CA GLU A 77 -21.07 0.42 -0.39
C GLU A 77 -21.70 -0.10 -1.68
N GLY A 78 -21.95 0.78 -2.64
CA GLY A 78 -22.55 0.41 -3.90
C GLY A 78 -21.69 -0.52 -4.74
N SER A 79 -22.29 -1.52 -5.36
CA SER A 79 -21.56 -2.53 -6.12
C SER A 79 -20.74 -1.94 -7.27
N ASP A 80 -21.20 -0.85 -7.92
CA ASP A 80 -20.48 -0.21 -9.01
C ASP A 80 -19.20 0.46 -8.50
N ASP A 81 -19.30 1.22 -7.41
CA ASP A 81 -18.13 1.91 -6.82
C ASP A 81 -17.13 0.90 -6.26
N VAL A 82 -17.61 -0.08 -5.50
CA VAL A 82 -16.76 -1.13 -4.95
C VAL A 82 -16.08 -1.91 -6.07
N GLY A 83 -16.79 -2.20 -7.15
CA GLY A 83 -16.23 -2.88 -8.31
C GLY A 83 -15.09 -2.10 -8.97
N ARG A 84 -15.25 -0.78 -9.11
CA ARG A 84 -14.19 0.07 -9.68
C ARG A 84 -12.93 0.06 -8.84
N TYR A 85 -13.06 0.22 -7.52
CA TYR A 85 -11.89 0.19 -6.62
C TYR A 85 -11.25 -1.19 -6.59
N THR A 86 -12.04 -2.25 -6.69
CA THR A 86 -11.53 -3.61 -6.78
C THR A 86 -10.70 -3.81 -8.05
N GLU A 87 -11.16 -3.32 -9.19
CA GLU A 87 -10.39 -3.37 -10.44
C GLU A 87 -9.09 -2.61 -10.34
N VAL A 88 -9.11 -1.41 -9.74
CA VAL A 88 -7.91 -0.61 -9.52
C VAL A 88 -6.93 -1.37 -8.63
N PHE A 89 -7.40 -1.94 -7.54
CA PHE A 89 -6.57 -2.71 -6.63
C PHE A 89 -5.96 -3.94 -7.29
N ASP A 90 -6.74 -4.66 -8.08
CA ASP A 90 -6.25 -5.83 -8.82
C ASP A 90 -5.15 -5.44 -9.81
N HIS A 91 -5.32 -4.30 -10.50
CA HIS A 91 -4.29 -3.78 -11.40
C HIS A 91 -3.01 -3.41 -10.63
N LEU A 92 -3.14 -2.75 -9.49
CA LEU A 92 -2.00 -2.37 -8.67
C LEU A 92 -1.25 -3.60 -8.15
N ARG A 93 -1.97 -4.64 -7.71
CA ARG A 93 -1.35 -5.88 -7.25
C ARG A 93 -0.53 -6.56 -8.36
N ALA A 94 -1.05 -6.53 -9.58
CA ALA A 94 -0.36 -7.12 -10.73
C ALA A 94 0.89 -6.33 -11.12
N THR A 95 0.90 -5.03 -10.90
CA THR A 95 1.99 -4.13 -11.28
C THR A 95 3.06 -4.00 -10.19
N ALA A 96 2.67 -4.16 -8.94
CA ALA A 96 3.57 -4.01 -7.79
C ALA A 96 4.59 -5.15 -7.72
N LEU A 97 5.65 -4.91 -6.95
CA LEU A 97 6.61 -5.97 -6.62
C LEU A 97 5.91 -7.04 -5.79
N GLY A 98 6.26 -8.30 -6.05
CA GLY A 98 5.79 -9.40 -5.21
C GLY A 98 6.37 -9.31 -3.80
N PRO A 99 5.85 -10.12 -2.83
CA PRO A 99 6.34 -10.06 -1.46
C PRO A 99 7.85 -10.27 -1.30
N PRO A 100 8.49 -11.25 -1.96
CA PRO A 100 9.95 -11.42 -1.81
C PRO A 100 10.75 -10.22 -2.34
N GLU A 101 10.38 -9.68 -3.49
CA GLU A 101 11.04 -8.52 -4.09
C GLU A 101 10.81 -7.27 -3.26
N THR A 102 9.62 -7.13 -2.68
CA THR A 102 9.30 -6.04 -1.76
C THR A 102 10.22 -6.10 -0.54
N ARG A 103 10.38 -7.27 0.05
CA ARG A 103 11.26 -7.46 1.20
C ARG A 103 12.70 -7.08 0.87
N SER A 104 13.19 -7.50 -0.28
CA SER A 104 14.54 -7.16 -0.74
C SER A 104 14.71 -5.66 -0.90
N ARG A 105 13.73 -4.99 -1.50
CA ARG A 105 13.78 -3.54 -1.72
C ARG A 105 13.80 -2.79 -0.39
N ILE A 106 13.00 -3.21 0.59
CA ILE A 106 12.99 -2.59 1.92
C ILE A 106 14.35 -2.76 2.61
N LYS A 107 14.95 -3.94 2.50
CA LYS A 107 16.29 -4.18 3.05
C LYS A 107 17.34 -3.29 2.40
N ASP A 108 17.26 -3.10 1.09
CA ASP A 108 18.17 -2.21 0.38
C ASP A 108 18.03 -0.77 0.84
N MET A 109 16.80 -0.30 1.06
CA MET A 109 16.54 1.04 1.58
C MET A 109 17.13 1.22 2.98
N LEU A 110 17.06 0.19 3.83
CA LEU A 110 17.68 0.23 5.16
C LEU A 110 19.20 0.34 5.07
N LYS A 111 19.82 -0.38 4.13
CA LYS A 111 21.28 -0.27 3.91
C LYS A 111 21.67 1.13 3.46
N GLU A 112 20.90 1.75 2.57
CA GLU A 112 21.12 3.12 2.13
C GLU A 112 21.15 4.11 3.31
N LEU A 113 20.30 3.89 4.32
CA LEU A 113 20.23 4.74 5.49
C LEU A 113 21.43 4.58 6.43
N GLN A 114 22.17 3.49 6.32
CA GLN A 114 23.34 3.21 7.17
C GLN A 114 24.65 3.77 6.58
N GLU A 115 24.61 4.19 5.33
CA GLU A 115 25.79 4.71 4.61
C GLU A 115 26.00 6.22 4.80
#